data_e05622893c3a82f327e0acc408ffdf76
#
_entry.id   e05622893c3a82f327e0acc408ffdf76
#
_cell.length_a   1.000
_cell.length_b   1.000
_cell.length_c   1.000
_cell.angle_alpha   90.00
_cell.angle_beta   90.00
_cell.angle_gamma   90.00
#
_symmetry.space_group_name_H-M   'P 1'
#
loop_
_entity.id
_entity.type
_entity.pdbx_description
1 polymer ?
#
loop_
_entity_poly.entity_id
_entity_poly.type
_entity_poly.pdbx_seq_one_letter_code
_entity_poly.pdbx_strand_id
1 'polypeptide(L)'
;MIVKILGNIDTPAYKAAEDCVRKKGHRVWRSGARDLVIAPLLTEKVSSEALKEPLYGTLIFHPSPLPWGRGASSIKWAYKRNEPITAATWFWANDGYDTGDICEQEIVRIDYSLRPRDFYAYDILPAMIRTLNRCLDNIQMGYIRRIPQMERYSSYDKRT
;
A
#
# COMPACT_ATOMS: atom_id res chain seq x y z
N MET A 1 4.80 -8.18 16.25
CA MET A 1 4.42 -6.74 16.32
C MET A 1 2.93 -6.59 16.57
N ILE A 2 2.54 -5.43 17.06
CA ILE A 2 1.14 -5.02 17.14
C ILE A 2 0.85 -4.11 15.94
N VAL A 3 -0.06 -4.51 15.07
CA VAL A 3 -0.33 -3.85 13.79
C VAL A 3 -1.77 -3.32 13.77
N LYS A 4 -1.91 -2.02 13.57
CA LYS A 4 -3.21 -1.38 13.35
C LYS A 4 -3.50 -1.33 11.86
N ILE A 5 -4.72 -1.71 11.46
CA ILE A 5 -5.15 -1.69 10.06
C ILE A 5 -6.18 -0.59 9.88
N LEU A 6 -5.91 0.35 8.97
CA LEU A 6 -6.82 1.43 8.62
C LEU A 6 -7.71 1.02 7.44
N GLY A 7 -8.93 1.56 7.43
CA GLY A 7 -9.85 1.38 6.33
C GLY A 7 -11.13 0.66 6.73
N ASN A 8 -11.99 0.43 5.75
CA ASN A 8 -13.26 -0.26 5.95
C ASN A 8 -13.05 -1.76 6.10
N ILE A 9 -13.45 -2.30 7.26
CA ILE A 9 -13.27 -3.72 7.60
C ILE A 9 -14.02 -4.68 6.67
N ASP A 10 -15.00 -4.20 5.92
CA ASP A 10 -15.78 -5.02 5.01
C ASP A 10 -15.15 -5.19 3.62
N THR A 11 -14.07 -4.47 3.35
CA THR A 11 -13.40 -4.56 2.04
C THR A 11 -12.52 -5.81 1.94
N PRO A 12 -12.43 -6.42 0.73
CA PRO A 12 -11.52 -7.54 0.51
C PRO A 12 -10.05 -7.20 0.84
N ALA A 13 -9.62 -5.97 0.55
CA ALA A 13 -8.26 -5.54 0.85
C ALA A 13 -7.97 -5.54 2.35
N TYR A 14 -8.89 -5.01 3.17
CA TYR A 14 -8.75 -5.03 4.62
C TYR A 14 -8.66 -6.46 5.16
N LYS A 15 -9.61 -7.31 4.74
CA LYS A 15 -9.66 -8.71 5.19
C LYS A 15 -8.42 -9.49 4.81
N ALA A 16 -7.92 -9.30 3.60
CA ALA A 16 -6.71 -9.94 3.12
C ALA A 16 -5.47 -9.49 3.92
N ALA A 17 -5.37 -8.20 4.22
CA ALA A 17 -4.27 -7.66 5.03
C ALA A 17 -4.34 -8.16 6.47
N GLU A 18 -5.53 -8.19 7.07
CA GLU A 18 -5.72 -8.73 8.41
C GLU A 18 -5.30 -10.20 8.50
N ASP A 19 -5.73 -11.01 7.54
CA ASP A 19 -5.36 -12.42 7.46
C ASP A 19 -3.83 -12.58 7.36
N CYS A 20 -3.18 -11.77 6.53
CA CYS A 20 -1.73 -11.77 6.38
C CYS A 20 -1.02 -11.46 7.71
N VAL A 21 -1.46 -10.41 8.40
CA VAL A 21 -0.90 -10.01 9.71
C VAL A 21 -1.00 -11.17 10.72
N ARG A 22 -2.16 -11.80 10.81
CA ARG A 22 -2.39 -12.90 11.75
C ARG A 22 -1.58 -14.15 11.39
N LYS A 23 -1.52 -14.51 10.11
CA LYS A 23 -0.74 -15.68 9.63
C LYS A 23 0.75 -15.53 9.88
N LYS A 24 1.25 -14.30 9.90
CA LYS A 24 2.64 -13.99 10.22
C LYS A 24 2.94 -14.01 11.74
N GLY A 25 1.93 -14.27 12.58
CA GLY A 25 2.08 -14.32 14.03
C GLY A 25 2.03 -12.96 14.71
N HIS A 26 1.65 -11.90 13.98
CA HIS A 26 1.48 -10.58 14.56
C HIS A 26 0.09 -10.41 15.14
N ARG A 27 -0.06 -9.49 16.08
CA ARG A 27 -1.36 -9.18 16.69
C ARG A 27 -1.99 -7.98 15.99
N VAL A 28 -3.28 -8.06 15.73
CA VAL A 28 -4.06 -6.93 15.26
C VAL A 28 -4.38 -6.02 16.44
N TRP A 29 -4.05 -4.74 16.30
CA TRP A 29 -4.24 -3.72 17.33
C TRP A 29 -5.72 -3.56 17.70
N ARG A 30 -5.96 -3.40 18.99
CA ARG A 30 -7.29 -3.08 19.53
C ARG A 30 -7.26 -1.76 20.30
N SER A 31 -6.22 -1.55 21.08
CA SER A 31 -6.06 -0.34 21.89
C SER A 31 -4.60 -0.20 22.33
N GLY A 32 -4.21 0.99 22.76
CA GLY A 32 -2.90 1.27 23.32
C GLY A 32 -1.81 1.46 22.26
N ALA A 33 -0.59 1.15 22.65
CA ALA A 33 0.57 1.31 21.77
C ALA A 33 0.53 0.33 20.60
N ARG A 34 1.07 0.76 19.45
CA ARG A 34 1.19 -0.05 18.26
C ARG A 34 2.55 0.13 17.61
N ASP A 35 3.04 -0.92 17.00
CA ASP A 35 4.34 -0.90 16.37
C ASP A 35 4.25 -0.36 14.94
N LEU A 36 3.21 -0.73 14.22
CA LEU A 36 3.04 -0.42 12.81
C LEU A 36 1.57 -0.14 12.52
N VAL A 37 1.31 0.80 11.63
CA VAL A 37 0.00 1.03 11.04
C VAL A 37 0.08 0.69 9.54
N ILE A 38 -0.90 -0.03 9.03
CA ILE A 38 -1.00 -0.34 7.60
C ILE A 38 -2.35 0.11 7.06
N ALA A 39 -2.38 0.59 5.83
CA ALA A 39 -3.58 1.04 5.13
C ALA A 39 -3.65 0.35 3.77
N PRO A 40 -4.30 -0.83 3.68
CA PRO A 40 -4.39 -1.57 2.41
C PRO A 40 -5.30 -0.90 1.38
N LEU A 41 -6.27 -0.13 1.82
CA LEU A 41 -7.15 0.66 0.96
C LEU A 41 -7.57 1.92 1.72
N LEU A 42 -6.82 2.99 1.52
CA LEU A 42 -7.04 4.25 2.22
C LEU A 42 -7.81 5.21 1.31
N THR A 43 -8.88 5.80 1.84
CA THR A 43 -9.70 6.78 1.14
C THR A 43 -9.55 8.20 1.67
N GLU A 44 -8.90 8.34 2.81
CA GLU A 44 -8.69 9.62 3.49
C GLU A 44 -7.23 9.80 3.86
N LYS A 45 -6.79 11.06 3.91
CA LYS A 45 -5.41 11.36 4.31
C LYS A 45 -5.21 11.08 5.80
N VAL A 46 -4.09 10.47 6.15
CA VAL A 46 -3.69 10.26 7.55
C VAL A 46 -3.20 11.59 8.13
N SER A 47 -3.70 11.95 9.31
CA SER A 47 -3.32 13.22 9.96
C SER A 47 -1.85 13.19 10.42
N SER A 48 -1.25 14.37 10.54
CA SER A 48 0.14 14.49 11.01
C SER A 48 0.31 13.91 12.42
N GLU A 49 -0.68 14.06 13.30
CA GLU A 49 -0.65 13.47 14.64
C GLU A 49 -0.67 11.94 14.57
N ALA A 50 -1.56 11.37 13.75
CA ALA A 50 -1.68 9.92 13.60
C ALA A 50 -0.38 9.29 13.04
N LEU A 51 0.35 9.99 12.18
CA LEU A 51 1.62 9.52 11.64
C LEU A 51 2.71 9.33 12.70
N LYS A 52 2.62 10.04 13.81
CA LYS A 52 3.62 10.00 14.90
C LYS A 52 3.36 8.90 15.92
N GLU A 53 2.17 8.31 15.93
CA GLU A 53 1.78 7.36 16.96
C GLU A 53 2.47 6.00 16.88
N PRO A 54 2.61 5.35 15.70
CA PRO A 54 3.22 4.03 15.64
C PRO A 54 4.74 4.10 15.73
N LEU A 55 5.35 3.09 16.35
CA LEU A 55 6.79 2.99 16.54
C LEU A 55 7.56 3.10 15.22
N TYR A 56 7.15 2.33 14.19
CA TYR A 56 7.84 2.28 12.90
C TYR A 56 7.27 3.27 11.88
N GLY A 57 5.99 3.58 11.99
CA GLY A 57 5.31 4.46 11.05
C GLY A 57 4.07 3.82 10.45
N THR A 58 3.58 4.44 9.37
CA THR A 58 2.38 4.01 8.66
C THR A 58 2.73 3.66 7.22
N LEU A 59 2.40 2.43 6.83
CA LEU A 59 2.54 1.95 5.45
C LEU A 59 1.20 2.05 4.73
N ILE A 60 1.21 2.68 3.56
CA ILE A 60 0.03 2.80 2.69
C ILE A 60 0.27 1.97 1.43
N PHE A 61 -0.73 1.21 1.03
CA PHE A 61 -0.71 0.50 -0.25
C PHE A 61 -1.21 1.39 -1.36
N HIS A 62 -0.47 1.42 -2.47
CA HIS A 62 -0.86 2.15 -3.68
C HIS A 62 -0.57 1.30 -4.92
N PRO A 63 -1.59 1.06 -5.78
CA PRO A 63 -1.43 0.19 -6.95
C PRO A 63 -0.90 0.97 -8.16
N SER A 64 0.31 1.45 -8.07
CA SER A 64 1.04 2.04 -9.18
C SER A 64 2.55 1.91 -8.95
N PRO A 65 3.37 2.05 -10.01
CA PRO A 65 4.82 2.02 -9.88
C PRO A 65 5.33 3.40 -9.42
N LEU A 66 5.02 3.78 -8.16
CA LEU A 66 5.45 5.06 -7.59
C LEU A 66 6.95 5.30 -7.84
N PRO A 67 7.34 6.52 -8.19
CA PRO A 67 6.59 7.80 -8.18
C PRO A 67 5.63 8.04 -9.34
N TRP A 68 5.54 7.13 -10.30
CA TRP A 68 4.58 7.21 -11.40
C TRP A 68 3.19 6.81 -10.90
N GLY A 69 2.16 7.56 -11.31
CA GLY A 69 0.78 7.22 -10.99
C GLY A 69 0.35 7.54 -9.57
N ARG A 70 0.87 8.60 -8.96
CA ARG A 70 0.34 9.13 -7.68
C ARG A 70 -1.11 9.57 -7.86
N GLY A 71 -1.86 9.62 -6.77
CA GLY A 71 -3.23 10.10 -6.77
C GLY A 71 -4.26 9.00 -6.87
N ALA A 72 -5.53 9.40 -6.92
CA ALA A 72 -6.66 8.47 -6.95
C ALA A 72 -6.84 7.84 -8.34
N SER A 73 -7.46 6.66 -8.38
CA SER A 73 -7.86 5.98 -9.63
C SER A 73 -6.68 5.53 -10.51
N SER A 74 -5.53 5.22 -9.93
CA SER A 74 -4.31 4.88 -10.68
C SER A 74 -4.50 3.70 -11.66
N ILE A 75 -5.26 2.67 -11.28
CA ILE A 75 -5.52 1.53 -12.19
C ILE A 75 -6.37 1.97 -13.38
N LYS A 76 -7.40 2.78 -13.15
CA LYS A 76 -8.23 3.31 -14.25
C LYS A 76 -7.40 4.13 -15.22
N TRP A 77 -6.48 4.95 -14.72
CA TRP A 77 -5.59 5.75 -15.55
C TRP A 77 -4.58 4.89 -16.32
N ALA A 78 -4.03 3.85 -15.70
CA ALA A 78 -3.17 2.89 -16.39
C ALA A 78 -3.90 2.23 -17.56
N TYR A 79 -5.15 1.83 -17.37
CA TYR A 79 -5.99 1.29 -18.44
C TYR A 79 -6.25 2.32 -19.54
N LYS A 80 -6.59 3.56 -19.18
CA LYS A 80 -6.82 4.63 -20.17
C LYS A 80 -5.59 4.92 -21.01
N ARG A 81 -4.41 4.84 -20.41
CA ARG A 81 -3.14 5.04 -21.10
C ARG A 81 -2.62 3.79 -21.79
N ASN A 82 -3.33 2.68 -21.65
CA ASN A 82 -2.92 1.40 -22.22
C ASN A 82 -1.50 1.00 -21.78
N GLU A 83 -1.18 1.18 -20.53
CA GLU A 83 0.13 0.86 -19.98
C GLU A 83 0.32 -0.66 -19.87
N PRO A 84 1.52 -1.19 -20.18
CA PRO A 84 1.75 -2.65 -20.11
C PRO A 84 1.86 -3.19 -18.70
N ILE A 85 2.29 -2.35 -17.76
CA ILE A 85 2.53 -2.74 -16.38
C ILE A 85 1.97 -1.71 -15.40
N THR A 86 1.72 -2.17 -14.19
CA THR A 86 1.57 -1.35 -13.00
C THR A 86 2.44 -1.95 -11.89
N ALA A 87 2.16 -1.64 -10.64
CA ALA A 87 2.89 -2.22 -9.53
C ALA A 87 2.03 -2.25 -8.27
N ALA A 88 2.38 -3.16 -7.37
CA ALA A 88 1.92 -3.14 -5.98
C ALA A 88 3.01 -2.45 -5.17
N THR A 89 2.68 -1.32 -4.57
CA THR A 89 3.64 -0.50 -3.82
C THR A 89 3.15 -0.23 -2.41
N TRP A 90 3.99 -0.52 -1.42
CA TRP A 90 3.82 -0.06 -0.05
C TRP A 90 4.81 1.06 0.21
N PHE A 91 4.33 2.20 0.66
CA PHE A 91 5.17 3.35 0.97
C PHE A 91 4.87 3.91 2.36
N TRP A 92 5.87 4.53 2.96
CA TRP A 92 5.74 5.17 4.26
C TRP A 92 4.98 6.48 4.11
N ALA A 93 3.88 6.62 4.85
CA ALA A 93 3.07 7.84 4.81
C ALA A 93 3.89 9.04 5.33
N ASN A 94 3.74 10.18 4.67
CA ASN A 94 4.26 11.48 5.09
C ASN A 94 3.16 12.53 4.94
N ASP A 95 3.50 13.80 5.01
CA ASP A 95 2.52 14.88 4.90
C ASP A 95 2.01 15.10 3.46
N GLY A 96 2.64 14.50 2.47
CA GLY A 96 2.22 14.59 1.07
C GLY A 96 1.20 13.51 0.68
N TYR A 97 0.81 13.54 -0.58
CA TYR A 97 -0.06 12.51 -1.18
C TYR A 97 0.80 11.55 -2.01
N ASP A 98 0.89 10.29 -1.58
CA ASP A 98 1.63 9.23 -2.26
C ASP A 98 3.10 9.56 -2.52
N THR A 99 3.71 10.37 -1.65
CA THR A 99 5.07 10.89 -1.84
C THR A 99 6.11 10.28 -0.92
N GLY A 100 5.70 9.47 0.03
CA GLY A 100 6.62 8.89 1.02
C GLY A 100 7.57 7.85 0.46
N ASP A 101 8.57 7.52 1.24
CA ASP A 101 9.60 6.55 0.84
C ASP A 101 8.98 5.18 0.58
N ILE A 102 9.46 4.51 -0.47
CA ILE A 102 9.00 3.17 -0.83
C ILE A 102 9.61 2.15 0.12
N CYS A 103 8.75 1.32 0.71
CA CYS A 103 9.15 0.17 1.53
C CYS A 103 9.31 -1.09 0.67
N GLU A 104 8.31 -1.38 -0.16
CA GLU A 104 8.31 -2.56 -1.02
C GLU A 104 7.54 -2.28 -2.30
N GLN A 105 7.99 -2.88 -3.41
CA GLN A 105 7.33 -2.71 -4.70
C GLN A 105 7.48 -3.98 -5.54
N GLU A 106 6.42 -4.39 -6.20
CA GLU A 106 6.42 -5.52 -7.12
C GLU A 106 5.73 -5.10 -8.41
N ILE A 107 6.40 -5.27 -9.54
CA ILE A 107 5.84 -4.99 -10.86
C ILE A 107 4.77 -6.03 -11.17
N VAL A 108 3.62 -5.57 -11.68
CA VAL A 108 2.50 -6.42 -12.07
C VAL A 108 2.14 -6.11 -13.52
N ARG A 109 2.18 -7.14 -14.37
CA ARG A 109 1.74 -7.02 -15.76
C ARG A 109 0.21 -6.83 -15.78
N ILE A 110 -0.26 -5.87 -16.58
CA ILE A 110 -1.71 -5.64 -16.71
C ILE A 110 -2.30 -6.67 -17.67
N ASP A 111 -3.31 -7.38 -17.19
CA ASP A 111 -4.08 -8.33 -17.98
C ASP A 111 -5.33 -7.66 -18.56
N TYR A 112 -5.25 -7.23 -19.82
CA TYR A 112 -6.33 -6.53 -20.47
C TYR A 112 -7.51 -7.42 -20.88
N SER A 113 -7.43 -8.74 -20.68
CA SER A 113 -8.60 -9.61 -20.77
C SER A 113 -9.55 -9.40 -19.60
N LEU A 114 -9.06 -8.76 -18.50
CA LEU A 114 -9.83 -8.44 -17.31
C LEU A 114 -10.19 -6.96 -17.28
N ARG A 115 -11.40 -6.67 -16.77
CA ARG A 115 -11.77 -5.28 -16.44
C ARG A 115 -10.95 -4.79 -15.24
N PRO A 116 -10.81 -3.47 -15.05
CA PRO A 116 -10.01 -2.93 -13.94
C PRO A 116 -10.34 -3.52 -12.56
N ARG A 117 -11.63 -3.69 -12.23
CA ARG A 117 -12.02 -4.25 -10.92
C ARG A 117 -11.64 -5.73 -10.78
N ASP A 118 -11.71 -6.51 -11.86
CA ASP A 118 -11.35 -7.92 -11.85
C ASP A 118 -9.83 -8.07 -11.80
N PHE A 119 -9.10 -7.25 -12.54
CA PHE A 119 -7.65 -7.16 -12.46
C PHE A 119 -7.20 -6.82 -11.03
N TYR A 120 -7.85 -5.87 -10.39
CA TYR A 120 -7.57 -5.55 -8.99
C TYR A 120 -7.75 -6.78 -8.10
N ALA A 121 -8.88 -7.48 -8.21
CA ALA A 121 -9.20 -8.63 -7.38
C ALA A 121 -8.25 -9.82 -7.62
N TYR A 122 -7.94 -10.12 -8.88
CA TYR A 122 -7.19 -11.33 -9.23
C TYR A 122 -5.67 -11.14 -9.26
N ASP A 123 -5.18 -9.94 -9.56
CA ASP A 123 -3.74 -9.71 -9.73
C ASP A 123 -3.17 -8.72 -8.72
N ILE A 124 -3.85 -7.63 -8.42
CA ILE A 124 -3.35 -6.59 -7.50
C ILE A 124 -3.43 -7.05 -6.04
N LEU A 125 -4.57 -7.58 -5.60
CA LEU A 125 -4.71 -8.03 -4.21
C LEU A 125 -3.68 -9.11 -3.83
N PRO A 126 -3.45 -10.16 -4.65
CA PRO A 126 -2.38 -11.11 -4.35
C PRO A 126 -1.00 -10.46 -4.28
N ALA A 127 -0.69 -9.51 -5.18
CA ALA A 127 0.57 -8.77 -5.15
C ALA A 127 0.69 -7.88 -3.92
N MET A 128 -0.42 -7.27 -3.47
CA MET A 128 -0.49 -6.52 -2.22
C MET A 128 -0.09 -7.41 -1.04
N ILE A 129 -0.60 -8.63 -0.99
CA ILE A 129 -0.28 -9.58 0.09
C ILE A 129 1.17 -10.04 0.02
N ARG A 130 1.68 -10.36 -1.17
CA ARG A 130 3.10 -10.75 -1.32
C ARG A 130 4.04 -9.64 -0.85
N THR A 131 3.76 -8.40 -1.24
CA THR A 131 4.57 -7.25 -0.84
C THR A 131 4.41 -6.94 0.65
N LEU A 132 3.21 -7.08 1.20
CA LEU A 132 2.99 -6.91 2.64
C LEU A 132 3.77 -7.96 3.45
N ASN A 133 3.77 -9.20 3.02
CA ASN A 133 4.57 -10.25 3.65
C ASN A 133 6.05 -9.85 3.74
N ARG A 134 6.61 -9.33 2.65
CA ARG A 134 8.01 -8.88 2.65
C ARG A 134 8.24 -7.68 3.57
N CYS A 135 7.31 -6.72 3.58
CA CYS A 135 7.38 -5.59 4.53
C CYS A 135 7.43 -6.08 5.98
N LEU A 136 6.48 -6.94 6.36
CA LEU A 136 6.36 -7.42 7.73
C LEU A 136 7.60 -8.22 8.15
N ASP A 137 8.09 -9.11 7.30
CA ASP A 137 9.27 -9.91 7.58
C ASP A 137 10.52 -9.03 7.77
N ASN A 138 10.74 -8.06 6.88
CA ASN A 138 11.88 -7.16 6.96
C ASN A 138 11.84 -6.31 8.23
N ILE A 139 10.69 -5.71 8.55
CA ILE A 139 10.54 -4.90 9.76
C ILE A 139 10.78 -5.75 11.00
N GLN A 140 10.24 -6.98 11.04
CA GLN A 140 10.43 -7.91 12.15
C GLN A 140 11.91 -8.23 12.38
N MET A 141 12.72 -8.29 11.32
CA MET A 141 14.17 -8.51 11.39
C MET A 141 14.96 -7.23 11.69
N GLY A 142 14.28 -6.10 11.84
CA GLY A 142 14.94 -4.82 12.08
C GLY A 142 15.39 -4.07 10.82
N TYR A 143 15.00 -4.55 9.65
CA TYR A 143 15.34 -3.91 8.39
C TYR A 143 14.20 -3.00 7.92
N ILE A 144 14.35 -1.71 8.18
CA ILE A 144 13.36 -0.68 7.84
C ILE A 144 13.76 -0.04 6.50
N ARG A 145 13.19 -0.55 5.43
CA ARG A 145 13.51 -0.11 4.08
C ARG A 145 12.79 1.19 3.76
N ARG A 146 13.56 2.21 3.35
CA ARG A 146 13.04 3.53 2.98
C ARG A 146 13.78 4.02 1.73
N ILE A 147 13.16 3.87 0.56
CA ILE A 147 13.74 4.30 -0.71
C ILE A 147 13.02 5.57 -1.16
N PRO A 148 13.70 6.72 -1.20
CA PRO A 148 13.08 7.98 -1.64
C PRO A 148 12.55 7.88 -3.05
N GLN A 149 11.38 8.47 -3.29
CA GLN A 149 10.84 8.58 -4.64
C GLN A 149 11.58 9.67 -5.41
N MET A 150 11.93 9.40 -6.67
CA MET A 150 12.60 10.38 -7.53
C MET A 150 11.58 11.26 -8.23
N GLU A 151 11.50 12.51 -7.82
CA GLU A 151 10.48 13.46 -8.30
C GLU A 151 10.46 13.63 -9.83
N ARG A 152 11.60 13.56 -10.50
CA ARG A 152 11.66 13.68 -11.96
C ARG A 152 10.89 12.61 -12.72
N TYR A 153 10.59 11.48 -12.08
CA TYR A 153 9.80 10.39 -12.66
C TYR A 153 8.37 10.37 -12.17
N SER A 154 7.96 11.36 -11.38
CA SER A 154 6.63 11.39 -10.80
C SER A 154 5.56 11.79 -11.81
N SER A 155 4.36 11.31 -11.57
CA SER A 155 3.14 11.80 -12.20
C SER A 155 2.02 11.79 -11.15
N TYR A 156 0.98 12.54 -11.40
CA TYR A 156 -0.18 12.62 -10.52
C TYR A 156 -1.46 12.45 -11.32
N ASP A 157 -2.25 11.47 -10.95
CA ASP A 157 -3.50 11.13 -11.62
C ASP A 157 -4.69 11.61 -10.78
N LYS A 158 -5.49 12.47 -11.35
CA LYS A 158 -6.67 12.99 -10.65
C LYS A 158 -7.77 11.90 -10.56
N ARG A 159 -8.66 12.07 -9.59
CA ARG A 159 -9.81 11.17 -9.44
C ARG A 159 -10.69 11.21 -10.69
N THR A 160 -11.10 10.05 -11.14
CA THR A 160 -12.04 9.92 -12.27
C THR A 160 -13.39 9.43 -11.81
#